data_8afbc555cf8cbf824b4c36e4b6ff4bba
#
_entry.id   8afbc555cf8cbf824b4c36e4b6ff4bba
#
_cell.length_a   1.000
_cell.length_b   1.000
_cell.length_c   1.000
_cell.angle_alpha   90.00
_cell.angle_beta   90.00
_cell.angle_gamma   90.00
#
_symmetry.space_group_name_H-M   'P 1'
#
loop_
_entity.id
_entity.type
_entity.pdbx_description
1 polymer ?
#
loop_
_entity_poly.entity_id
_entity_poly.type
_entity_poly.pdbx_seq_one_letter_code
_entity_poly.pdbx_strand_id
1 'polypeptide(L)'
;MTADAAALCLKSGNACILRGGSEAIHSNRAIAACIKAGLAASGLPQDAVQMVETTERAAVGELITMPEYVDIIVPRGGKELIARLMRESRIPMIKHLDGVCHVYIDDRADLDMAVRIADNAKTQRYGTCNTLETLLVAEGVALEVLPRIADIYRAKGVAMRGDAAARRLVADIKPASEDDWYAEYLAPIVAIRIVRGLDEAIDHIAKYGSQHTDAIVTADKARAERFLREVDSASVMVNASTRFADGF
;
A
#
# COMPACT_ATOMS: atom_id res chain seq x y z
N MET A 1 8.87 10.34 -8.76
CA MET A 1 9.05 10.77 -7.35
C MET A 1 9.77 12.11 -7.19
N THR A 2 10.90 12.39 -7.86
CA THR A 2 11.62 13.68 -7.69
C THR A 2 10.74 14.87 -8.05
N ALA A 3 10.12 14.85 -9.23
CA ALA A 3 9.22 15.90 -9.67
C ALA A 3 7.95 16.00 -8.81
N ASP A 4 7.35 14.86 -8.46
CA ASP A 4 6.11 14.81 -7.67
C ASP A 4 6.31 15.38 -6.26
N ALA A 5 7.39 14.94 -5.58
CA ALA A 5 7.70 15.44 -4.24
C ALA A 5 7.98 16.94 -4.25
N ALA A 6 8.79 17.43 -5.22
CA ALA A 6 9.06 18.84 -5.35
C ALA A 6 7.79 19.65 -5.64
N ALA A 7 6.94 19.18 -6.57
CA ALA A 7 5.70 19.88 -6.93
C ALA A 7 4.73 19.97 -5.76
N LEU A 8 4.55 18.87 -5.01
CA LEU A 8 3.66 18.84 -3.84
C LEU A 8 4.16 19.75 -2.72
N CYS A 9 5.48 19.75 -2.44
CA CYS A 9 6.06 20.64 -1.44
C CYS A 9 5.90 22.12 -1.85
N LEU A 10 6.25 22.47 -3.08
CA LEU A 10 6.10 23.83 -3.59
C LEU A 10 4.64 24.30 -3.58
N LYS A 11 3.71 23.44 -4.02
CA LYS A 11 2.28 23.76 -4.03
C LYS A 11 1.71 23.99 -2.63
N SER A 12 2.26 23.32 -1.63
CA SER A 12 1.88 23.51 -0.21
C SER A 12 2.67 24.61 0.51
N GLY A 13 3.56 25.34 -0.19
CA GLY A 13 4.36 26.41 0.39
C GLY A 13 5.57 25.94 1.19
N ASN A 14 5.99 24.69 1.01
CA ASN A 14 7.13 24.11 1.70
C ASN A 14 8.36 24.05 0.79
N ALA A 15 9.55 24.25 1.37
CA ALA A 15 10.79 23.83 0.76
C ALA A 15 10.99 22.33 0.91
N CYS A 16 11.85 21.73 0.07
CA CYS A 16 12.19 20.32 0.23
C CYS A 16 13.65 20.02 -0.09
N ILE A 17 14.20 19.04 0.64
CA ILE A 17 15.50 18.44 0.39
C ILE A 17 15.26 17.03 -0.12
N LEU A 18 15.64 16.78 -1.36
CA LEU A 18 15.42 15.49 -2.04
C LEU A 18 16.69 14.65 -1.98
N ARG A 19 16.53 13.36 -1.67
CA ARG A 19 17.60 12.37 -1.75
C ARG A 19 17.09 11.15 -2.51
N GLY A 20 17.59 10.94 -3.71
CA GLY A 20 17.26 9.79 -4.55
C GLY A 20 18.15 8.58 -4.30
N GLY A 21 17.76 7.42 -4.82
CA GLY A 21 18.60 6.23 -4.86
C GLY A 21 19.82 6.42 -5.77
N SER A 22 20.89 5.65 -5.50
CA SER A 22 22.13 5.73 -6.28
C SER A 22 21.93 5.35 -7.74
N GLU A 23 21.02 4.43 -8.00
CA GLU A 23 20.67 3.93 -9.36
C GLU A 23 20.04 5.01 -10.25
N ALA A 24 19.41 6.03 -9.66
CA ALA A 24 18.69 7.07 -10.38
C ALA A 24 19.33 8.46 -10.28
N ILE A 25 20.58 8.58 -9.79
CA ILE A 25 21.20 9.87 -9.50
C ILE A 25 21.26 10.82 -10.69
N HIS A 26 21.56 10.31 -11.88
CA HIS A 26 21.63 11.12 -13.10
C HIS A 26 20.25 11.66 -13.51
N SER A 27 19.22 10.82 -13.46
CA SER A 27 17.84 11.24 -13.74
C SER A 27 17.34 12.25 -12.72
N ASN A 28 17.64 12.03 -11.43
CA ASN A 28 17.26 12.96 -10.36
C ASN A 28 17.92 14.31 -10.52
N ARG A 29 19.22 14.36 -10.90
CA ARG A 29 19.94 15.61 -11.17
C ARG A 29 19.35 16.38 -12.36
N ALA A 30 19.04 15.68 -13.46
CA ALA A 30 18.42 16.28 -14.63
C ALA A 30 17.05 16.90 -14.31
N ILE A 31 16.21 16.18 -13.57
CA ILE A 31 14.90 16.66 -13.13
C ILE A 31 15.05 17.86 -12.17
N ALA A 32 15.96 17.79 -11.21
CA ALA A 32 16.21 18.88 -10.28
C ALA A 32 16.70 20.17 -10.99
N ALA A 33 17.54 20.04 -12.02
CA ALA A 33 17.97 21.17 -12.85
C ALA A 33 16.79 21.82 -13.59
N CYS A 34 15.88 21.02 -14.16
CA CYS A 34 14.66 21.54 -14.78
C CYS A 34 13.75 22.26 -13.76
N ILE A 35 13.60 21.72 -12.56
CA ILE A 35 12.80 22.36 -11.50
C ILE A 35 13.42 23.69 -11.09
N LYS A 36 14.73 23.75 -10.86
CA LYS A 36 15.44 25.00 -10.53
C LYS A 36 15.29 26.06 -11.63
N ALA A 37 15.39 25.68 -12.90
CA ALA A 37 15.15 26.59 -14.01
C ALA A 37 13.70 27.12 -14.02
N GLY A 38 12.70 26.26 -13.75
CA GLY A 38 11.31 26.66 -13.64
C GLY A 38 11.06 27.61 -12.46
N LEU A 39 11.67 27.37 -11.30
CA LEU A 39 11.61 28.27 -10.14
C LEU A 39 12.17 29.65 -10.47
N ALA A 40 13.36 29.70 -11.10
CA ALA A 40 13.98 30.96 -11.51
C ALA A 40 13.09 31.73 -12.50
N ALA A 41 12.54 31.06 -13.50
CA ALA A 41 11.64 31.67 -14.49
C ALA A 41 10.33 32.20 -13.88
N SER A 42 9.92 31.62 -12.74
CA SER A 42 8.71 32.04 -12.00
C SER A 42 8.98 33.02 -10.87
N GLY A 43 10.21 33.51 -10.72
CA GLY A 43 10.61 34.42 -9.65
C GLY A 43 10.60 33.79 -8.24
N LEU A 44 10.65 32.47 -8.15
CA LEU A 44 10.70 31.71 -6.89
C LEU A 44 12.15 31.39 -6.51
N PRO A 45 12.45 31.25 -5.20
CA PRO A 45 13.79 30.89 -4.75
C PRO A 45 14.18 29.49 -5.28
N GLN A 46 15.34 29.42 -5.95
CA GLN A 46 15.82 28.14 -6.47
C GLN A 46 16.16 27.13 -5.36
N ASP A 47 16.51 27.63 -4.18
CA ASP A 47 16.84 26.82 -2.99
C ASP A 47 15.60 26.26 -2.29
N ALA A 48 14.38 26.61 -2.73
CA ALA A 48 13.15 25.94 -2.26
C ALA A 48 13.14 24.44 -2.59
N VAL A 49 13.89 24.01 -3.63
CA VAL A 49 14.08 22.59 -3.95
C VAL A 49 15.58 22.30 -4.00
N GLN A 50 16.05 21.58 -3.02
CA GLN A 50 17.45 21.15 -2.92
C GLN A 50 17.55 19.64 -3.18
N MET A 51 18.70 19.21 -3.66
CA MET A 51 18.99 17.77 -3.85
C MET A 51 20.33 17.43 -3.21
N VAL A 52 20.35 16.36 -2.43
CA VAL A 52 21.59 15.78 -1.91
C VAL A 52 22.33 15.12 -3.06
N GLU A 53 23.50 15.63 -3.41
CA GLU A 53 24.25 15.21 -4.60
C GLU A 53 25.09 13.96 -4.41
N THR A 54 25.36 13.57 -3.17
CA THR A 54 26.11 12.35 -2.86
C THR A 54 25.20 11.12 -2.80
N THR A 55 25.76 10.00 -3.24
CA THR A 55 25.11 8.68 -3.12
C THR A 55 25.45 7.95 -1.82
N GLU A 56 26.36 8.52 -1.01
CA GLU A 56 26.80 7.91 0.23
C GLU A 56 25.67 7.80 1.25
N ARG A 57 25.61 6.64 1.91
CA ARG A 57 24.61 6.37 2.94
C ARG A 57 24.82 7.17 4.22
N ALA A 58 26.04 7.65 4.47
CA ALA A 58 26.38 8.48 5.61
C ALA A 58 25.59 9.81 5.60
N ALA A 59 25.43 10.44 4.43
CA ALA A 59 24.67 11.68 4.29
C ALA A 59 23.19 11.56 4.74
N VAL A 60 22.60 10.37 4.62
CA VAL A 60 21.26 10.11 5.16
C VAL A 60 21.28 10.16 6.69
N GLY A 61 22.31 9.57 7.32
CA GLY A 61 22.48 9.59 8.78
C GLY A 61 22.61 11.01 9.34
N GLU A 62 23.33 11.87 8.65
CA GLU A 62 23.45 13.29 9.03
C GLU A 62 22.12 14.01 8.87
N LEU A 63 21.47 13.90 7.70
CA LEU A 63 20.23 14.62 7.40
C LEU A 63 19.11 14.33 8.42
N ILE A 64 18.96 13.08 8.85
CA ILE A 64 17.90 12.66 9.79
C ILE A 64 18.15 13.10 11.24
N THR A 65 19.30 13.68 11.51
CA THR A 65 19.70 14.17 12.85
C THR A 65 19.79 15.70 12.93
N MET A 66 19.26 16.42 11.92
CA MET A 66 19.31 17.88 11.81
C MET A 66 17.92 18.52 12.01
N PRO A 67 17.29 18.40 13.20
CA PRO A 67 15.94 18.95 13.44
C PRO A 67 15.87 20.47 13.33
N GLU A 68 17.00 21.17 13.39
CA GLU A 68 17.10 22.61 13.19
C GLU A 68 16.90 23.07 11.73
N TYR A 69 17.00 22.13 10.76
CA TYR A 69 16.86 22.41 9.33
C TYR A 69 15.77 21.62 8.64
N VAL A 70 15.29 20.54 9.25
CA VAL A 70 14.30 19.61 8.67
C VAL A 70 13.16 19.37 9.65
N ASP A 71 11.97 19.83 9.30
CA ASP A 71 10.79 19.71 10.15
C ASP A 71 10.17 18.32 10.10
N ILE A 72 10.19 17.67 8.91
CA ILE A 72 9.54 16.38 8.69
C ILE A 72 10.25 15.55 7.61
N ILE A 73 10.29 14.26 7.79
CA ILE A 73 10.83 13.32 6.80
C ILE A 73 9.68 12.48 6.20
N VAL A 74 9.67 12.39 4.87
CA VAL A 74 8.78 11.46 4.13
C VAL A 74 9.67 10.40 3.47
N PRO A 75 9.97 9.28 4.15
CA PRO A 75 10.87 8.28 3.62
C PRO A 75 10.21 7.50 2.49
N ARG A 76 10.99 7.21 1.44
CA ARG A 76 10.63 6.34 0.34
C ARG A 76 11.74 5.32 0.13
N GLY A 77 11.43 4.05 0.19
CA GLY A 77 12.41 2.96 0.03
C GLY A 77 11.93 1.66 0.64
N GLY A 78 12.81 0.67 0.64
CA GLY A 78 12.50 -0.64 1.20
C GLY A 78 12.41 -0.63 2.73
N LYS A 79 11.77 -1.66 3.27
CA LYS A 79 11.49 -1.86 4.71
C LYS A 79 12.71 -1.66 5.62
N GLU A 80 13.87 -2.18 5.21
CA GLU A 80 15.12 -2.04 6.00
C GLU A 80 15.56 -0.57 6.17
N LEU A 81 15.45 0.23 5.09
CA LEU A 81 15.77 1.66 5.16
C LEU A 81 14.82 2.38 6.12
N ILE A 82 13.52 2.14 5.98
CA ILE A 82 12.52 2.79 6.83
C ILE A 82 12.70 2.37 8.28
N ALA A 83 12.93 1.09 8.56
CA ALA A 83 13.19 0.60 9.91
C ALA A 83 14.47 1.22 10.52
N ARG A 84 15.52 1.43 9.73
CA ARG A 84 16.72 2.15 10.16
C ARG A 84 16.39 3.61 10.50
N LEU A 85 15.70 4.31 9.62
CA LEU A 85 15.33 5.71 9.84
C LEU A 85 14.48 5.87 11.11
N MET A 86 13.57 4.95 11.37
CA MET A 86 12.75 4.94 12.59
C MET A 86 13.57 4.83 13.88
N ARG A 87 14.68 4.10 13.85
CA ARG A 87 15.56 3.96 15.03
C ARG A 87 16.49 5.14 15.22
N GLU A 88 16.95 5.77 14.14
CA GLU A 88 18.06 6.72 14.15
C GLU A 88 17.61 8.19 14.04
N SER A 89 16.40 8.45 13.49
CA SER A 89 15.93 9.81 13.26
C SER A 89 15.55 10.54 14.55
N ARG A 90 15.91 11.80 14.59
CA ARG A 90 15.45 12.78 15.61
C ARG A 90 14.32 13.67 15.09
N ILE A 91 13.89 13.47 13.85
CA ILE A 91 12.91 14.28 13.13
C ILE A 91 11.63 13.44 12.97
N PRO A 92 10.44 14.02 13.13
CA PRO A 92 9.18 13.35 12.85
C PRO A 92 9.11 12.80 11.42
N MET A 93 8.44 11.66 11.23
CA MET A 93 8.34 11.04 9.92
C MET A 93 6.90 10.69 9.56
N ILE A 94 6.53 10.94 8.30
CA ILE A 94 5.34 10.36 7.68
C ILE A 94 5.79 9.11 6.92
N LYS A 95 5.48 7.94 7.47
CA LYS A 95 6.00 6.66 6.99
C LYS A 95 4.94 5.57 6.99
N HIS A 96 5.16 4.56 6.17
CA HIS A 96 4.60 3.22 6.35
C HIS A 96 5.73 2.18 6.18
N LEU A 97 5.58 1.02 6.82
CA LEU A 97 6.54 -0.07 6.73
C LEU A 97 6.13 -1.10 5.69
N ASP A 98 4.85 -1.49 5.73
CA ASP A 98 4.27 -2.58 4.98
C ASP A 98 2.92 -2.16 4.39
N GLY A 99 2.54 -2.78 3.27
CA GLY A 99 1.22 -2.67 2.65
C GLY A 99 0.47 -4.00 2.72
N VAL A 100 0.14 -4.50 3.92
CA VAL A 100 -0.72 -5.68 4.07
C VAL A 100 -2.17 -5.25 3.89
N CYS A 101 -2.60 -5.22 2.63
CA CYS A 101 -3.92 -4.72 2.24
C CYS A 101 -4.94 -5.84 2.10
N HIS A 102 -6.19 -5.55 2.47
CA HIS A 102 -7.28 -6.52 2.43
C HIS A 102 -8.39 -6.09 1.47
N VAL A 103 -9.02 -7.09 0.86
CA VAL A 103 -10.36 -6.95 0.28
C VAL A 103 -11.26 -7.94 1.00
N TYR A 104 -12.33 -7.43 1.62
CA TYR A 104 -13.37 -8.24 2.23
C TYR A 104 -14.57 -8.32 1.30
N ILE A 105 -14.94 -9.54 0.91
CA ILE A 105 -16.17 -9.84 0.16
C ILE A 105 -17.25 -10.22 1.16
N ASP A 106 -18.22 -9.35 1.33
CA ASP A 106 -19.34 -9.53 2.25
C ASP A 106 -20.40 -10.48 1.68
N ASP A 107 -21.23 -11.06 2.53
CA ASP A 107 -22.33 -11.96 2.12
C ASP A 107 -23.47 -11.24 1.36
N ARG A 108 -23.44 -9.89 1.34
CA ARG A 108 -24.33 -9.02 0.55
C ARG A 108 -23.62 -8.41 -0.67
N ALA A 109 -22.52 -8.97 -1.11
CA ALA A 109 -21.79 -8.48 -2.26
C ALA A 109 -22.50 -8.82 -3.59
N ASP A 110 -22.36 -7.92 -4.57
CA ASP A 110 -22.47 -8.29 -5.98
C ASP A 110 -21.24 -9.14 -6.34
N LEU A 111 -21.45 -10.42 -6.61
CA LEU A 111 -20.38 -11.39 -6.79
C LEU A 111 -19.57 -11.13 -8.08
N ASP A 112 -20.20 -10.60 -9.12
CA ASP A 112 -19.49 -10.25 -10.36
C ASP A 112 -18.58 -9.07 -10.15
N MET A 113 -19.03 -8.07 -9.38
CA MET A 113 -18.19 -6.95 -8.94
C MET A 113 -17.06 -7.44 -8.05
N ALA A 114 -17.34 -8.31 -7.08
CA ALA A 114 -16.35 -8.87 -6.15
C ALA A 114 -15.22 -9.59 -6.89
N VAL A 115 -15.54 -10.41 -7.89
CA VAL A 115 -14.55 -11.11 -8.72
C VAL A 115 -13.65 -10.10 -9.46
N ARG A 116 -14.24 -9.07 -10.08
CA ARG A 116 -13.46 -8.03 -10.79
C ARG A 116 -12.56 -7.22 -9.86
N ILE A 117 -13.06 -6.88 -8.67
CA ILE A 117 -12.28 -6.13 -7.67
C ILE A 117 -11.13 -6.97 -7.14
N ALA A 118 -11.38 -8.23 -6.74
CA ALA A 118 -10.35 -9.13 -6.24
C ALA A 118 -9.26 -9.39 -7.30
N ASP A 119 -9.66 -9.61 -8.55
CA ASP A 119 -8.72 -9.75 -9.67
C ASP A 119 -7.87 -8.50 -9.84
N ASN A 120 -8.47 -7.33 -10.01
CA ASN A 120 -7.75 -6.08 -10.20
C ASN A 120 -6.84 -5.75 -9.01
N ALA A 121 -7.34 -5.88 -7.79
CA ALA A 121 -6.61 -5.55 -6.58
C ALA A 121 -5.31 -6.38 -6.43
N LYS A 122 -5.32 -7.65 -6.85
CA LYS A 122 -4.12 -8.49 -6.81
C LYS A 122 -3.27 -8.43 -8.06
N THR A 123 -3.88 -8.49 -9.25
CA THR A 123 -3.14 -8.83 -10.47
C THR A 123 -2.78 -7.64 -11.35
N GLN A 124 -3.33 -6.46 -11.09
CA GLN A 124 -2.99 -5.27 -11.87
C GLN A 124 -1.49 -4.91 -11.71
N ARG A 125 -0.94 -5.04 -10.50
CA ARG A 125 0.49 -4.87 -10.24
C ARG A 125 0.86 -5.51 -8.89
N TYR A 126 1.82 -6.42 -8.86
CA TYR A 126 2.16 -7.18 -7.65
C TYR A 126 3.04 -6.40 -6.66
N GLY A 127 3.98 -5.60 -7.16
CA GLY A 127 5.03 -4.97 -6.36
C GLY A 127 4.68 -3.57 -5.88
N THR A 128 3.44 -3.31 -5.44
CA THR A 128 3.03 -2.02 -4.90
C THR A 128 2.35 -2.17 -3.55
N CYS A 129 2.55 -1.18 -2.68
CA CYS A 129 2.10 -1.21 -1.29
C CYS A 129 0.58 -1.29 -1.09
N ASN A 130 -0.22 -0.98 -2.11
CA ASN A 130 -1.69 -1.10 -2.08
C ASN A 130 -2.20 -2.32 -2.85
N THR A 131 -1.33 -3.25 -3.20
CA THR A 131 -1.73 -4.55 -3.76
C THR A 131 -2.46 -5.38 -2.71
N LEU A 132 -3.53 -6.07 -3.11
CA LEU A 132 -4.21 -7.04 -2.25
C LEU A 132 -3.22 -8.14 -1.80
N GLU A 133 -3.07 -8.31 -0.50
CA GLU A 133 -2.26 -9.38 0.07
C GLU A 133 -3.10 -10.45 0.77
N THR A 134 -4.22 -10.04 1.40
CA THR A 134 -5.16 -10.99 2.00
C THR A 134 -6.59 -10.75 1.52
N LEU A 135 -7.19 -11.78 0.92
CA LEU A 135 -8.60 -11.82 0.53
C LEU A 135 -9.42 -12.46 1.67
N LEU A 136 -10.35 -11.69 2.23
CA LEU A 136 -11.32 -12.16 3.20
C LEU A 136 -12.65 -12.41 2.49
N VAL A 137 -13.26 -13.57 2.70
CA VAL A 137 -14.53 -13.93 2.05
C VAL A 137 -15.52 -14.37 3.10
N ALA A 138 -16.71 -13.77 3.12
CA ALA A 138 -17.79 -14.19 4.00
C ALA A 138 -18.24 -15.64 3.68
N GLU A 139 -18.45 -16.44 4.73
CA GLU A 139 -18.83 -17.86 4.60
C GLU A 139 -20.06 -18.05 3.72
N GLY A 140 -21.04 -17.14 3.81
CA GLY A 140 -22.31 -17.22 3.08
C GLY A 140 -22.18 -17.17 1.55
N VAL A 141 -21.09 -16.59 1.01
CA VAL A 141 -20.86 -16.47 -0.45
C VAL A 141 -19.62 -17.21 -0.92
N ALA A 142 -18.85 -17.78 -0.01
CA ALA A 142 -17.55 -18.37 -0.30
C ALA A 142 -17.64 -19.52 -1.32
N LEU A 143 -18.66 -20.38 -1.23
CA LEU A 143 -18.85 -21.51 -2.14
C LEU A 143 -19.03 -21.06 -3.60
N GLU A 144 -19.68 -19.91 -3.80
CA GLU A 144 -19.95 -19.38 -5.14
C GLU A 144 -18.82 -18.52 -5.68
N VAL A 145 -18.26 -17.63 -4.88
CA VAL A 145 -17.31 -16.60 -5.37
C VAL A 145 -15.87 -17.09 -5.39
N LEU A 146 -15.43 -17.89 -4.40
CA LEU A 146 -14.03 -18.28 -4.29
C LEU A 146 -13.53 -19.14 -5.45
N PRO A 147 -14.25 -20.15 -5.95
CA PRO A 147 -13.80 -20.91 -7.11
C PRO A 147 -13.59 -20.04 -8.35
N ARG A 148 -14.47 -19.06 -8.59
CA ARG A 148 -14.37 -18.12 -9.72
C ARG A 148 -13.11 -17.25 -9.64
N ILE A 149 -12.78 -16.74 -8.46
CA ILE A 149 -11.56 -15.97 -8.21
C ILE A 149 -10.32 -16.87 -8.35
N ALA A 150 -10.37 -18.07 -7.81
CA ALA A 150 -9.27 -19.02 -7.88
C ALA A 150 -8.92 -19.42 -9.32
N ASP A 151 -9.93 -19.58 -10.20
CA ASP A 151 -9.70 -19.84 -11.61
C ASP A 151 -8.93 -18.72 -12.30
N ILE A 152 -9.26 -17.46 -11.99
CA ILE A 152 -8.55 -16.27 -12.51
C ILE A 152 -7.12 -16.23 -11.97
N TYR A 153 -6.95 -16.43 -10.68
CA TYR A 153 -5.63 -16.41 -10.04
C TYR A 153 -4.74 -17.52 -10.58
N ARG A 154 -5.28 -18.71 -10.77
CA ARG A 154 -4.58 -19.85 -11.40
C ARG A 154 -4.13 -19.52 -12.82
N ALA A 155 -5.03 -18.97 -13.64
CA ALA A 155 -4.73 -18.58 -15.02
C ALA A 155 -3.63 -17.51 -15.10
N LYS A 156 -3.49 -16.66 -14.08
CA LYS A 156 -2.48 -15.60 -13.97
C LYS A 156 -1.23 -16.01 -13.15
N GLY A 157 -1.14 -17.27 -12.74
CA GLY A 157 0.02 -17.78 -11.99
C GLY A 157 0.13 -17.25 -10.56
N VAL A 158 -0.96 -16.79 -9.97
CA VAL A 158 -0.99 -16.36 -8.56
C VAL A 158 -1.08 -17.58 -7.64
N ALA A 159 -0.08 -17.74 -6.78
CA ALA A 159 -0.10 -18.79 -5.75
C ALA A 159 -1.06 -18.40 -4.62
N MET A 160 -1.94 -19.33 -4.26
CA MET A 160 -2.94 -19.13 -3.21
C MET A 160 -2.55 -19.88 -1.94
N ARG A 161 -2.64 -19.21 -0.80
CA ARG A 161 -2.49 -19.78 0.54
C ARG A 161 -3.75 -19.51 1.33
N GLY A 162 -4.30 -20.50 2.01
CA GLY A 162 -5.59 -20.31 2.67
C GLY A 162 -5.77 -21.13 3.93
N ASP A 163 -6.77 -20.72 4.68
CA ASP A 163 -7.22 -21.45 5.86
C ASP A 163 -7.86 -22.79 5.48
N ALA A 164 -8.23 -23.57 6.47
CA ALA A 164 -8.85 -24.89 6.25
C ALA A 164 -10.20 -24.81 5.52
N ALA A 165 -10.94 -23.70 5.68
CA ALA A 165 -12.23 -23.50 5.03
C ALA A 165 -12.05 -23.20 3.53
N ALA A 166 -11.16 -22.29 3.17
CA ALA A 166 -10.83 -21.98 1.78
C ALA A 166 -10.32 -23.21 1.03
N ARG A 167 -9.45 -24.00 1.67
CA ARG A 167 -8.89 -25.23 1.10
C ARG A 167 -9.92 -26.34 0.85
N ARG A 168 -11.02 -26.38 1.60
CA ARG A 168 -12.12 -27.31 1.32
C ARG A 168 -12.89 -26.94 0.07
N LEU A 169 -12.93 -25.66 -0.28
CA LEU A 169 -13.65 -25.15 -1.45
C LEU A 169 -12.80 -25.19 -2.72
N VAL A 170 -11.48 -25.02 -2.60
CA VAL A 170 -10.55 -24.99 -3.73
C VAL A 170 -9.31 -25.81 -3.39
N ALA A 171 -9.15 -26.94 -4.03
CA ALA A 171 -8.19 -27.99 -3.64
C ALA A 171 -6.71 -27.64 -3.80
N ASP A 172 -6.36 -26.73 -4.71
CA ASP A 172 -5.00 -26.31 -4.98
C ASP A 172 -4.52 -25.13 -4.12
N ILE A 173 -5.34 -24.61 -3.22
CA ILE A 173 -4.93 -23.65 -2.19
C ILE A 173 -4.02 -24.36 -1.17
N LYS A 174 -2.79 -23.84 -1.03
CA LYS A 174 -1.84 -24.35 -0.03
C LYS A 174 -2.24 -23.88 1.39
N PRO A 175 -1.86 -24.60 2.45
CA PRO A 175 -2.14 -24.14 3.80
C PRO A 175 -1.43 -22.80 4.08
N ALA A 176 -2.17 -21.85 4.61
CA ALA A 176 -1.61 -20.64 5.17
C ALA A 176 -1.09 -20.92 6.58
N SER A 177 0.05 -20.30 6.92
CA SER A 177 0.58 -20.18 8.28
C SER A 177 0.10 -18.88 8.93
N GLU A 178 0.37 -18.68 10.22
CA GLU A 178 0.07 -17.40 10.88
C GLU A 178 0.86 -16.25 10.24
N ASP A 179 2.10 -16.50 9.79
CA ASP A 179 2.95 -15.49 9.16
C ASP A 179 2.39 -15.01 7.81
N ASP A 180 1.61 -15.84 7.12
CA ASP A 180 0.98 -15.46 5.85
C ASP A 180 -0.03 -14.33 6.00
N TRP A 181 -0.65 -14.19 7.19
CA TRP A 181 -1.60 -13.11 7.46
C TRP A 181 -0.92 -11.75 7.67
N TYR A 182 0.36 -11.74 8.08
CA TYR A 182 1.18 -10.53 8.23
C TYR A 182 2.04 -10.22 6.99
N ALA A 183 1.94 -11.06 5.95
CA ALA A 183 2.87 -10.97 4.84
C ALA A 183 2.46 -9.92 3.81
N GLU A 184 3.34 -8.95 3.56
CA GLU A 184 3.37 -8.18 2.32
C GLU A 184 4.22 -8.96 1.32
N TYR A 185 3.58 -9.73 0.42
CA TYR A 185 4.30 -10.61 -0.51
C TYR A 185 5.02 -9.85 -1.62
N LEU A 186 4.44 -8.74 -2.11
CA LEU A 186 4.93 -8.00 -3.29
C LEU A 186 5.19 -8.91 -4.51
N ALA A 187 4.46 -10.00 -4.61
CA ALA A 187 4.64 -11.12 -5.54
C ALA A 187 3.27 -11.67 -5.97
N PRO A 188 3.20 -12.54 -6.99
CA PRO A 188 1.97 -13.24 -7.35
C PRO A 188 1.60 -14.32 -6.31
N ILE A 189 1.36 -13.89 -5.08
CA ILE A 189 0.95 -14.71 -3.94
C ILE A 189 -0.18 -13.98 -3.22
N VAL A 190 -1.22 -14.67 -2.78
CA VAL A 190 -2.32 -14.13 -2.00
C VAL A 190 -2.70 -15.06 -0.87
N ALA A 191 -2.95 -14.49 0.32
CA ALA A 191 -3.58 -15.21 1.41
C ALA A 191 -5.11 -15.13 1.28
N ILE A 192 -5.83 -16.18 1.66
CA ILE A 192 -7.30 -16.27 1.55
C ILE A 192 -7.85 -16.84 2.85
N ARG A 193 -8.77 -16.12 3.47
CA ARG A 193 -9.43 -16.56 4.68
C ARG A 193 -10.95 -16.47 4.55
N ILE A 194 -11.64 -17.53 4.93
CA ILE A 194 -13.10 -17.52 5.07
C ILE A 194 -13.45 -17.02 6.47
N VAL A 195 -14.30 -16.02 6.52
CA VAL A 195 -14.75 -15.37 7.76
C VAL A 195 -16.25 -15.50 7.92
N ARG A 196 -16.73 -15.56 9.17
CA ARG A 196 -18.17 -15.70 9.47
C ARG A 196 -18.98 -14.47 9.04
N GLY A 197 -18.35 -13.32 8.92
CA GLY A 197 -18.99 -12.08 8.50
C GLY A 197 -18.14 -10.85 8.81
N LEU A 198 -18.80 -9.70 8.82
CA LEU A 198 -18.17 -8.39 8.93
C LEU A 198 -17.33 -8.23 10.21
N ASP A 199 -17.82 -8.73 11.36
CA ASP A 199 -17.09 -8.61 12.63
C ASP A 199 -15.72 -9.28 12.58
N GLU A 200 -15.69 -10.55 12.13
CA GLU A 200 -14.44 -11.29 12.02
C GLU A 200 -13.51 -10.71 10.94
N ALA A 201 -14.06 -10.10 9.89
CA ALA A 201 -13.25 -9.40 8.89
C ALA A 201 -12.57 -8.17 9.48
N ILE A 202 -13.29 -7.36 10.25
CA ILE A 202 -12.74 -6.17 10.93
C ILE A 202 -11.68 -6.60 11.96
N ASP A 203 -11.96 -7.62 12.77
CA ASP A 203 -11.00 -8.17 13.75
C ASP A 203 -9.72 -8.67 13.08
N HIS A 204 -9.86 -9.34 11.91
CA HIS A 204 -8.71 -9.81 11.15
C HIS A 204 -7.86 -8.64 10.64
N ILE A 205 -8.49 -7.63 10.04
CA ILE A 205 -7.80 -6.43 9.54
C ILE A 205 -7.11 -5.69 10.69
N ALA A 206 -7.79 -5.53 11.81
CA ALA A 206 -7.21 -4.87 12.99
C ALA A 206 -5.99 -5.62 13.55
N LYS A 207 -5.99 -6.96 13.48
CA LYS A 207 -4.88 -7.79 14.00
C LYS A 207 -3.70 -7.87 13.03
N TYR A 208 -3.96 -8.05 11.74
CA TYR A 208 -2.94 -8.42 10.75
C TYR A 208 -2.61 -7.31 9.74
N GLY A 209 -3.50 -6.33 9.60
CA GLY A 209 -3.33 -5.23 8.67
C GLY A 209 -2.21 -4.28 9.06
N SER A 210 -1.74 -3.55 8.08
CA SER A 210 -0.69 -2.53 8.23
C SER A 210 -1.22 -1.10 8.30
N GLN A 211 -2.53 -0.93 8.44
CA GLN A 211 -3.22 0.37 8.41
C GLN A 211 -2.99 1.15 7.11
N HIS A 212 -2.76 0.45 6.01
CA HIS A 212 -2.49 1.07 4.72
C HIS A 212 -3.76 1.26 3.88
N THR A 213 -4.30 0.18 3.32
CA THR A 213 -5.46 0.24 2.42
C THR A 213 -6.31 -1.01 2.53
N ASP A 214 -7.58 -0.84 2.88
CA ASP A 214 -8.52 -1.95 2.99
C ASP A 214 -9.83 -1.63 2.28
N ALA A 215 -10.49 -2.65 1.73
CA ALA A 215 -11.72 -2.49 0.98
C ALA A 215 -12.78 -3.53 1.37
N ILE A 216 -14.04 -3.12 1.33
CA ILE A 216 -15.20 -4.00 1.41
C ILE A 216 -15.95 -4.00 0.08
N VAL A 217 -16.43 -5.18 -0.32
CA VAL A 217 -17.40 -5.31 -1.42
C VAL A 217 -18.73 -5.74 -0.83
N THR A 218 -19.74 -4.87 -0.89
CA THR A 218 -21.07 -5.11 -0.35
C THR A 218 -22.14 -4.25 -1.03
N ALA A 219 -23.37 -4.74 -1.16
CA ALA A 219 -24.55 -3.96 -1.54
C ALA A 219 -25.27 -3.39 -0.30
N ASP A 220 -24.89 -3.80 0.90
CA ASP A 220 -25.51 -3.34 2.15
C ASP A 220 -24.84 -2.03 2.62
N LYS A 221 -25.60 -0.93 2.52
CA LYS A 221 -25.11 0.39 2.87
C LYS A 221 -24.72 0.52 4.36
N ALA A 222 -25.46 -0.11 5.26
CA ALA A 222 -25.17 -0.03 6.70
C ALA A 222 -23.87 -0.74 7.03
N ARG A 223 -23.59 -1.91 6.39
CA ARG A 223 -22.32 -2.62 6.54
C ARG A 223 -21.15 -1.84 5.94
N ALA A 224 -21.35 -1.21 4.78
CA ALA A 224 -20.35 -0.34 4.17
C ALA A 224 -19.99 0.83 5.09
N GLU A 225 -20.98 1.54 5.63
CA GLU A 225 -20.77 2.66 6.56
C GLU A 225 -20.09 2.20 7.86
N ARG A 226 -20.43 1.01 8.37
CA ARG A 226 -19.77 0.44 9.53
C ARG A 226 -18.31 0.11 9.26
N PHE A 227 -18.00 -0.52 8.12
CA PHE A 227 -16.63 -0.83 7.71
C PHE A 227 -15.78 0.44 7.58
N LEU A 228 -16.32 1.49 6.92
CA LEU A 228 -15.64 2.79 6.80
C LEU A 228 -15.32 3.45 8.15
N ARG A 229 -16.15 3.21 9.17
CA ARG A 229 -15.99 3.82 10.50
C ARG A 229 -15.05 3.02 11.40
N GLU A 230 -15.04 1.68 11.28
CA GLU A 230 -14.39 0.79 12.24
C GLU A 230 -13.02 0.28 11.77
N VAL A 231 -12.75 0.29 10.45
CA VAL A 231 -11.42 -0.09 9.94
C VAL A 231 -10.47 1.10 10.02
N ASP A 232 -9.41 0.92 10.82
CA ASP A 232 -8.38 1.94 11.02
C ASP A 232 -7.26 1.80 9.99
N SER A 233 -7.50 2.39 8.79
CA SER A 233 -6.54 2.40 7.69
C SER A 233 -6.50 3.76 7.00
N ALA A 234 -5.36 4.11 6.42
CA ALA A 234 -5.17 5.38 5.72
C ALA A 234 -6.13 5.54 4.53
N SER A 235 -6.48 4.43 3.88
CA SER A 235 -7.49 4.40 2.81
C SER A 235 -8.47 3.26 3.06
N VAL A 236 -9.74 3.58 3.26
CA VAL A 236 -10.82 2.59 3.41
C VAL A 236 -11.82 2.78 2.28
N MET A 237 -12.10 1.70 1.54
CA MET A 237 -12.87 1.77 0.30
C MET A 237 -14.09 0.87 0.30
N VAL A 238 -15.12 1.30 -0.42
CA VAL A 238 -16.34 0.51 -0.66
C VAL A 238 -16.48 0.28 -2.15
N ASN A 239 -16.66 -0.98 -2.55
CA ASN A 239 -16.90 -1.39 -3.93
C ASN A 239 -15.83 -0.89 -4.92
N ALA A 240 -14.60 -0.78 -4.45
CA ALA A 240 -13.46 -0.35 -5.24
C ALA A 240 -12.22 -1.21 -4.94
N SER A 241 -11.34 -1.29 -5.93
CA SER A 241 -10.05 -1.97 -5.77
C SER A 241 -9.11 -1.14 -4.87
N THR A 242 -8.33 -1.82 -4.02
CA THR A 242 -7.28 -1.17 -3.21
C THR A 242 -6.27 -0.40 -4.07
N ARG A 243 -6.17 -0.70 -5.37
CA ARG A 243 -5.31 0.01 -6.35
C ARG A 243 -5.69 1.47 -6.53
N PHE A 244 -6.93 1.87 -6.21
CA PHE A 244 -7.36 3.26 -6.28
C PHE A 244 -6.77 4.15 -5.18
N ALA A 245 -6.10 3.61 -4.16
CA ALA A 245 -5.42 4.40 -3.13
C ALA A 245 -4.27 5.26 -3.70
N ASP A 246 -3.75 4.96 -4.88
CA ASP A 246 -2.76 5.79 -5.57
C ASP A 246 -3.34 7.11 -6.14
N GLY A 247 -4.65 7.27 -6.11
CA GLY A 247 -5.34 8.51 -6.50
C GLY A 247 -5.55 8.71 -7.99
N PHE A 248 -5.08 7.80 -8.85
CA PHE A 248 -5.24 7.87 -10.31
C PHE A 248 -5.31 6.50 -10.94
#